data_ceee3ff1f4430f71404e2130c8a43305
#
_entry.id   ceee3ff1f4430f71404e2130c8a43305
#
_cell.length_a   1.000
_cell.length_b   1.000
_cell.length_c   1.000
_cell.angle_alpha   90.00
_cell.angle_beta   90.00
_cell.angle_gamma   90.00
#
_symmetry.space_group_name_H-M   'P 1'
#
loop_
_entity.id
_entity.type
_entity.pdbx_description
1 polymer ?
#
loop_
_entity_poly.entity_id
_entity_poly.type
_entity_poly.pdbx_seq_one_letter_code
_entity_poly.pdbx_strand_id
1 'polypeptide(L)'
;MKKKLIGLIIGIFSFSIVSASSSTELKLATFEPPKAFIASKILAAWATKVNQCSAGALNVKMYAGGVLGSPPKQYDIVTSGVADISWTVLG
;
A
#
# COMPACT_ATOMS: atom_id res chain seq x y z
N MET A 1 -27.42 -5.66 52.08
CA MET A 1 -27.28 -5.64 51.63
C MET A 1 -26.86 -5.55 50.67
N LYS A 2 -26.76 -5.63 50.44
CA LYS A 2 -26.49 -5.56 49.68
C LYS A 2 -26.08 -5.58 48.62
N LYS A 3 -25.92 -5.58 48.21
CA LYS A 3 -25.58 -5.63 47.35
C LYS A 3 -25.32 -5.52 46.31
N LYS A 4 -25.10 -5.42 45.87
CA LYS A 4 -24.92 -5.41 45.00
C LYS A 4 -24.60 -5.16 43.97
N LEU A 5 -24.33 -5.06 43.50
CA LEU A 5 -23.97 -4.91 42.65
C LEU A 5 -23.44 -4.92 41.73
N ILE A 6 -23.12 -4.94 41.28
CA ILE A 6 -22.56 -5.05 40.68
C ILE A 6 -22.34 -5.20 39.64
N GLY A 7 -22.42 -5.35 39.24
CA GLY A 7 -22.29 -5.46 38.32
C GLY A 7 -22.09 -5.21 37.39
N LEU A 8 -22.03 -4.89 37.08
CA LEU A 8 -21.89 -4.62 36.25
C LEU A 8 -21.30 -4.39 35.35
N ILE A 9 -20.95 -4.16 35.04
CA ILE A 9 -20.34 -3.91 34.46
C ILE A 9 -19.79 -4.20 33.55
N ILE A 10 -19.80 -4.51 33.17
CA ILE A 10 -19.27 -4.86 32.47
C ILE A 10 -19.20 -4.83 31.34
N GLY A 11 -19.40 -4.78 30.87
CA GLY A 11 -19.44 -4.76 29.86
C GLY A 11 -18.90 -4.21 28.98
N ILE A 12 -18.72 -3.83 28.84
CA ILE A 12 -18.26 -3.29 28.11
C ILE A 12 -17.40 -3.42 27.29
N PHE A 13 -17.26 -3.51 27.03
CA PHE A 13 -16.35 -3.59 26.38
C PHE A 13 -16.25 -3.82 25.23
N SER A 14 -16.46 -3.84 24.80
CA SER A 14 -16.33 -4.06 23.86
C SER A 14 -16.01 -3.76 22.96
N PHE A 15 -15.78 -3.39 22.57
CA PHE A 15 -15.35 -3.14 21.73
C PHE A 15 -14.92 -3.12 20.81
N SER A 16 -14.64 -3.11 20.41
CA SER A 16 -14.13 -3.03 19.73
C SER A 16 -13.64 -3.19 18.89
N ILE A 17 -13.55 -3.11 18.17
CA ILE A 17 -13.14 -3.22 17.34
C ILE A 17 -12.58 -2.85 16.52
N VAL A 18 -12.27 -2.82 16.20
CA VAL A 18 -11.56 -2.41 15.58
C VAL A 18 -11.19 -2.73 14.48
N SER A 19 -11.39 -2.60 13.93
CA SER A 19 -11.19 -2.88 12.76
C SER A 19 -10.12 -2.36 12.24
N ALA A 20 -9.35 -2.85 12.33
CA ALA A 20 -8.27 -2.50 11.77
C ALA A 20 -8.38 -2.54 10.41
N SER A 21 -8.33 -1.60 9.82
CA SER A 21 -8.23 -1.62 8.55
C SER A 21 -6.89 -1.99 8.21
N SER A 22 -6.64 -3.06 7.74
CA SER A 22 -5.35 -3.33 7.19
C SER A 22 -5.31 -2.67 5.83
N SER A 23 -4.25 -1.98 5.56
CA SER A 23 -4.04 -1.43 4.25
C SER A 23 -3.42 -2.51 3.36
N THR A 24 -3.71 -2.43 2.08
CA THR A 24 -3.09 -3.30 1.09
C THR A 24 -1.90 -2.58 0.49
N GLU A 25 -0.73 -3.17 0.56
CA GLU A 25 0.44 -2.56 -0.05
C GLU A 25 0.56 -3.03 -1.50
N LEU A 26 0.72 -2.09 -2.41
CA LEU A 26 0.93 -2.38 -3.82
C LEU A 26 2.33 -1.93 -4.20
N LYS A 27 3.07 -2.80 -4.85
CA LYS A 27 4.43 -2.50 -5.27
C LYS A 27 4.44 -1.99 -6.69
N LEU A 28 4.85 -0.75 -6.85
CA LEU A 28 4.98 -0.12 -8.15
C LEU A 28 6.45 -0.12 -8.56
N ALA A 29 6.76 -0.90 -9.57
CA ALA A 29 8.14 -1.03 -10.03
C ALA A 29 8.37 -0.16 -11.25
N THR A 30 9.57 0.37 -11.39
CA THR A 30 9.97 1.04 -12.60
C THR A 30 11.47 0.96 -12.74
N PHE A 31 11.93 0.96 -13.99
CA PHE A 31 13.36 1.02 -14.25
C PHE A 31 13.89 2.46 -14.20
N GLU A 32 12.98 3.43 -14.14
CA GLU A 32 13.39 4.82 -14.12
C GLU A 32 14.18 5.13 -12.85
N PRO A 33 15.26 5.90 -12.94
CA PRO A 33 15.97 6.34 -11.74
C PRO A 33 15.02 7.14 -10.83
N PRO A 34 15.21 7.07 -9.51
CA PRO A 34 14.29 7.75 -8.59
C PRO A 34 14.12 9.24 -8.85
N LYS A 35 15.15 9.89 -9.35
CA LYS A 35 15.08 11.34 -9.58
C LYS A 35 14.70 11.70 -11.00
N ALA A 36 14.47 10.72 -11.86
CA ALA A 36 14.03 10.99 -13.22
C ALA A 36 12.64 11.61 -13.18
N PHE A 37 12.33 12.37 -14.22
CA PHE A 37 11.06 13.11 -14.26
C PHE A 37 9.86 12.19 -14.08
N ILE A 38 9.83 11.09 -14.81
CA ILE A 38 8.70 10.17 -14.75
C ILE A 38 8.54 9.63 -13.33
N ALA A 39 9.62 9.15 -12.72
CA ALA A 39 9.53 8.56 -11.40
C ALA A 39 9.16 9.59 -10.34
N SER A 40 9.83 10.74 -10.34
CA SER A 40 9.66 11.69 -9.26
C SER A 40 8.44 12.59 -9.42
N LYS A 41 8.06 12.93 -10.64
CA LYS A 41 6.97 13.89 -10.86
C LYS A 41 5.66 13.24 -11.25
N ILE A 42 5.71 12.06 -11.83
CA ILE A 42 4.49 11.40 -12.29
C ILE A 42 4.15 10.20 -11.43
N LEU A 43 5.04 9.24 -11.34
CA LEU A 43 4.73 8.02 -10.63
C LEU A 43 4.61 8.23 -9.12
N ALA A 44 5.52 8.99 -8.54
CA ALA A 44 5.45 9.27 -7.11
C ALA A 44 4.22 10.07 -6.76
N ALA A 45 3.86 11.04 -7.61
CA ALA A 45 2.66 11.85 -7.38
C ALA A 45 1.40 11.00 -7.51
N TRP A 46 1.38 10.11 -8.49
CA TRP A 46 0.24 9.21 -8.67
C TRP A 46 0.08 8.29 -7.46
N ALA A 47 1.19 7.73 -6.97
CA ALA A 47 1.15 6.85 -5.81
C ALA A 47 0.60 7.58 -4.59
N THR A 48 1.06 8.81 -4.36
CA THR A 48 0.56 9.62 -3.26
C THR A 48 -0.94 9.85 -3.39
N LYS A 49 -1.39 10.13 -4.62
CA LYS A 49 -2.81 10.40 -4.83
C LYS A 49 -3.66 9.17 -4.57
N VAL A 50 -3.21 8.01 -5.01
CA VAL A 50 -3.92 6.77 -4.75
C VAL A 50 -4.01 6.51 -3.24
N ASN A 51 -2.90 6.72 -2.53
CA ASN A 51 -2.87 6.50 -1.09
C ASN A 51 -3.86 7.43 -0.39
N GLN A 52 -3.91 8.69 -0.81
CA GLN A 52 -4.83 9.66 -0.22
C GLN A 52 -6.28 9.38 -0.59
N CYS A 53 -6.54 9.10 -1.86
CA CYS A 53 -7.92 8.88 -2.32
C CYS A 53 -8.52 7.61 -1.73
N SER A 54 -7.69 6.64 -1.40
CA SER A 54 -8.19 5.41 -0.80
C SER A 54 -8.30 5.52 0.72
N ALA A 55 -7.97 6.68 1.26
CA ALA A 55 -7.99 6.92 2.71
C ALA A 55 -7.14 5.90 3.47
N GLY A 56 -6.03 5.50 2.87
CA GLY A 56 -5.12 4.56 3.49
C GLY A 56 -5.43 3.09 3.25
N ALA A 57 -6.51 2.79 2.53
CA ALA A 57 -6.82 1.40 2.22
C ALA A 57 -5.81 0.81 1.24
N LEU A 58 -5.24 1.64 0.36
CA LEU A 58 -4.19 1.23 -0.55
C LEU A 58 -2.94 2.02 -0.25
N ASN A 59 -1.82 1.35 -0.24
CA ASN A 59 -0.54 2.00 -0.02
C ASN A 59 0.39 1.60 -1.14
N VAL A 60 0.52 2.46 -2.14
CA VAL A 60 1.39 2.21 -3.28
C VAL A 60 2.81 2.61 -2.89
N LYS A 61 3.72 1.66 -2.97
CA LYS A 61 5.12 1.91 -2.66
C LYS A 61 5.92 1.75 -3.94
N MET A 62 6.69 2.78 -4.28
CA MET A 62 7.45 2.77 -5.53
C MET A 62 8.84 2.20 -5.33
N TYR A 63 9.23 1.32 -6.23
CA TYR A 63 10.56 0.73 -6.28
C TYR A 63 11.18 1.16 -7.59
N ALA A 64 11.95 2.23 -7.54
CA ALA A 64 12.53 2.84 -8.74
C ALA A 64 13.94 2.31 -9.01
N GLY A 65 14.47 2.68 -10.14
CA GLY A 65 15.85 2.35 -10.49
C GLY A 65 16.06 0.90 -10.85
N GLY A 66 15.02 0.18 -11.19
CA GLY A 66 15.17 -1.22 -11.59
C GLY A 66 15.50 -2.15 -10.43
N VAL A 67 15.23 -1.75 -9.19
CA VAL A 67 15.59 -2.59 -8.04
C VAL A 67 14.84 -3.91 -8.01
N LEU A 68 13.65 -3.97 -8.57
CA LEU A 68 12.89 -5.22 -8.64
C LEU A 68 13.11 -5.97 -9.94
N GLY A 69 13.71 -5.32 -10.92
CA GLY A 69 13.98 -5.96 -12.18
C GLY A 69 14.49 -4.95 -13.20
N SER A 70 15.39 -5.40 -14.06
CA SER A 70 15.93 -4.56 -15.14
C SER A 70 14.83 -4.26 -16.16
N PRO A 71 15.05 -3.30 -17.07
CA PRO A 71 14.01 -2.93 -18.04
C PRO A 71 13.39 -4.11 -18.78
N PRO A 72 14.14 -5.07 -19.32
CA PRO A 72 13.50 -6.17 -20.02
C PRO A 72 12.73 -7.12 -19.10
N LYS A 73 12.92 -7.02 -17.80
CA LYS A 73 12.23 -7.90 -16.84
C LYS A 73 10.96 -7.30 -16.27
N GLN A 74 10.64 -6.06 -16.60
CA GLN A 74 9.52 -5.38 -15.96
C GLN A 74 8.18 -6.10 -16.14
N TYR A 75 7.94 -6.63 -17.32
CA TYR A 75 6.70 -7.39 -17.55
C TYR A 75 6.68 -8.65 -16.70
N ASP A 76 7.80 -9.35 -16.66
CA ASP A 76 7.88 -10.62 -15.94
C ASP A 76 7.67 -10.44 -14.45
N ILE A 77 8.19 -9.37 -13.86
CA ILE A 77 8.04 -9.19 -12.43
C ILE A 77 6.59 -8.91 -12.03
N VAL A 78 5.79 -8.38 -12.94
CA VAL A 78 4.37 -8.19 -12.65
C VAL A 78 3.63 -9.50 -12.81
N THR A 79 3.88 -10.23 -13.89
CA THR A 79 3.18 -11.48 -14.12
C THR A 79 3.54 -12.56 -13.12
N SER A 80 4.74 -12.49 -12.54
CA SER A 80 5.16 -13.44 -11.53
C SER A 80 4.81 -13.02 -10.11
N GLY A 81 4.25 -11.82 -9.94
CA GLY A 81 3.84 -11.37 -8.63
C GLY A 81 4.91 -10.70 -7.78
N VAL A 82 6.08 -10.44 -8.35
CA VAL A 82 7.12 -9.72 -7.63
C VAL A 82 6.70 -8.27 -7.42
N ALA A 83 6.02 -7.69 -8.40
CA ALA A 83 5.43 -6.37 -8.28
C ALA A 83 3.98 -6.44 -8.73
N ASP A 84 3.19 -5.48 -8.30
CA ASP A 84 1.78 -5.41 -8.68
C ASP A 84 1.57 -4.53 -9.89
N ILE A 85 2.40 -3.52 -10.05
CA ILE A 85 2.28 -2.53 -11.10
C ILE A 85 3.67 -2.23 -11.62
N SER A 86 3.78 -1.96 -12.90
CA SER A 86 5.07 -1.55 -13.46
C SER A 86 4.86 -0.44 -14.48
N TRP A 87 5.74 0.51 -14.43
CA TRP A 87 5.87 1.51 -15.50
C TRP A 87 7.07 1.11 -16.33
N THR A 88 6.84 0.83 -17.59
CA THR A 88 7.90 0.38 -18.47
C THR A 88 7.57 0.72 -19.92
N VAL A 89 8.56 0.54 -20.76
CA VAL A 89 8.37 0.71 -22.19
C VAL A 89 8.23 -0.67 -22.80
N LEU A 90 7.17 -0.86 -23.54
CA LEU A 90 6.96 -2.12 -24.26
C LEU A 90 7.33 -1.90 -25.72
N GLY A 91 8.20 -2.70 -26.21
CA GLY A 91 8.60 -2.55 -27.59
C GLY A 91 10.05 -2.66 -27.80
#